data_88310ee94f9f848a11dd051112dd549a
#
_entry.id   88310ee94f9f848a11dd051112dd549a
#
_cell.length_a   1.000
_cell.length_b   1.000
_cell.length_c   1.000
_cell.angle_alpha   90.00
_cell.angle_beta   90.00
_cell.angle_gamma   90.00
#
_symmetry.space_group_name_H-M   'P 1'
#
loop_
_entity.id
_entity.type
_entity.pdbx_description
1 polymer ?
#
loop_
_entity_poly.entity_id
_entity_poly.type
_entity_poly.pdbx_seq_one_letter_code
_entity_poly.pdbx_strand_id
1 'polypeptide(L)'
;MRHQQWLVVTFAALLTCAAVQAQETTGTLSGVVQDETGGVIPGAEVTAVNTGTAATRAVVSDDEGRYRISQLAPGTYELRGELAGFQTAVLQDISLSMAQEAVIAVTLRVGEITEQVVVSAEVSLVETRSATVASLVEARQVRDLPLNGRDYIQLASLQEGVVTPLAARRTVNGDRGIKLSIAGARPMDNAILLDGTDIKNQYGTTPGSVTGVLLGVDTIQEFRVITSAYSAEYGRFTGGVVSAITRS
;
A
#
# COMPACT_ATOMS: atom_id res chain seq x y z
N MET A 1 12.22 36.98 32.98
CA MET A 1 11.24 36.96 31.89
C MET A 1 11.77 36.45 30.54
N ARG A 2 12.98 36.84 30.10
CA ARG A 2 13.56 36.38 28.81
C ARG A 2 13.82 34.86 28.74
N HIS A 3 14.26 34.21 29.82
CA HIS A 3 14.50 32.75 29.82
C HIS A 3 13.22 31.92 29.75
N GLN A 4 12.10 32.40 30.26
CA GLN A 4 10.81 31.73 30.22
C GLN A 4 10.24 31.77 28.79
N GLN A 5 10.48 32.83 28.05
CA GLN A 5 10.04 32.93 26.63
C GLN A 5 10.81 31.96 25.72
N TRP A 6 12.11 31.76 25.96
CA TRP A 6 12.92 30.79 25.22
C TRP A 6 12.47 29.34 25.46
N LEU A 7 12.10 28.98 26.71
CA LEU A 7 11.59 27.67 27.04
C LEU A 7 10.22 27.37 26.34
N VAL A 8 9.35 28.37 26.26
CA VAL A 8 8.05 28.22 25.57
C VAL A 8 8.24 28.06 24.05
N VAL A 9 9.15 28.82 23.44
CA VAL A 9 9.47 28.71 22.02
C VAL A 9 10.10 27.38 21.68
N THR A 10 11.02 26.87 22.52
CA THR A 10 11.66 25.56 22.33
C THR A 10 10.66 24.42 22.50
N PHE A 11 9.73 24.53 23.45
CA PHE A 11 8.68 23.54 23.66
C PHE A 11 7.62 23.55 22.53
N ALA A 12 7.27 24.73 22.02
CA ALA A 12 6.39 24.86 20.86
C ALA A 12 7.03 24.30 19.57
N ALA A 13 8.35 24.51 19.38
CA ALA A 13 9.09 23.95 18.24
C ALA A 13 9.21 22.41 18.31
N LEU A 14 9.29 21.84 19.52
CA LEU A 14 9.28 20.37 19.69
C LEU A 14 7.92 19.74 19.40
N LEU A 15 6.81 20.45 19.66
CA LEU A 15 5.46 19.95 19.39
C LEU A 15 5.11 19.95 17.90
N THR A 16 5.76 20.76 17.07
CA THR A 16 5.51 20.78 15.61
C THR A 16 6.23 19.65 14.86
N CYS A 17 7.13 18.91 15.49
CA CYS A 17 7.87 17.81 14.88
C CYS A 17 7.09 16.47 14.83
N ALA A 18 5.89 16.39 15.46
CA ALA A 18 5.18 15.12 15.66
C ALA A 18 4.20 14.73 14.54
N ALA A 19 4.08 15.47 13.44
CA ALA A 19 3.16 15.17 12.35
C ALA A 19 3.89 14.72 11.08
N VAL A 20 4.81 13.77 11.19
CA VAL A 20 5.22 12.98 10.02
C VAL A 20 4.13 11.92 9.82
N GLN A 21 3.11 12.27 9.06
CA GLN A 21 2.12 11.33 8.57
C GLN A 21 2.85 10.37 7.63
N ALA A 22 3.02 9.14 8.06
CA ALA A 22 3.51 8.08 7.19
C ALA A 22 2.47 7.85 6.08
N GLN A 23 2.90 7.90 4.83
CA GLN A 23 2.06 7.61 3.67
C GLN A 23 1.62 6.14 3.74
N GLU A 24 0.39 5.84 3.30
CA GLU A 24 -0.13 4.48 3.36
C GLU A 24 0.62 3.55 2.41
N THR A 25 1.65 2.92 2.92
CA THR A 25 2.34 1.78 2.28
C THR A 25 1.74 0.45 2.70
N THR A 26 0.69 0.47 3.52
CA THR A 26 0.05 -0.69 4.14
C THR A 26 -1.35 -0.91 3.58
N GLY A 27 -1.81 -2.15 3.63
CA GLY A 27 -3.19 -2.52 3.31
C GLY A 27 -4.05 -2.69 4.56
N THR A 28 -5.34 -2.93 4.34
CA THR A 28 -6.33 -3.18 5.38
C THR A 28 -7.16 -4.40 5.01
N LEU A 29 -7.38 -5.30 5.96
CA LEU A 29 -8.37 -6.37 5.88
C LEU A 29 -9.58 -5.96 6.74
N SER A 30 -10.77 -6.02 6.17
CA SER A 30 -12.02 -5.71 6.87
C SER A 30 -13.11 -6.69 6.47
N GLY A 31 -14.17 -6.77 7.25
CA GLY A 31 -15.29 -7.63 6.92
C GLY A 31 -16.23 -7.87 8.07
N VAL A 32 -17.03 -8.91 7.95
CA VAL A 32 -18.00 -9.32 8.96
C VAL A 32 -17.76 -10.77 9.32
N VAL A 33 -17.81 -11.10 10.61
CA VAL A 33 -17.85 -12.47 11.11
C VAL A 33 -19.32 -12.86 11.22
N GLN A 34 -19.69 -13.98 10.60
CA GLN A 34 -21.05 -14.45 10.54
C GLN A 34 -21.13 -15.98 10.69
N ASP A 35 -22.30 -16.50 11.00
CA ASP A 35 -22.59 -17.93 10.95
C ASP A 35 -23.04 -18.37 9.54
N GLU A 36 -23.32 -19.66 9.36
CA GLU A 36 -23.80 -20.23 8.09
C GLU A 36 -25.20 -19.71 7.69
N THR A 37 -25.95 -19.14 8.62
CA THR A 37 -27.28 -18.56 8.35
C THR A 37 -27.20 -17.08 7.98
N GLY A 38 -26.00 -16.47 8.07
CA GLY A 38 -25.77 -15.05 7.86
C GLY A 38 -25.98 -14.21 9.13
N GLY A 39 -26.17 -14.84 10.28
CA GLY A 39 -26.22 -14.16 11.57
C GLY A 39 -24.84 -13.62 11.97
N VAL A 40 -24.79 -12.35 12.37
CA VAL A 40 -23.52 -11.72 12.77
C VAL A 40 -23.02 -12.28 14.10
N ILE A 41 -21.71 -12.44 14.24
CA ILE A 41 -21.07 -13.01 15.42
C ILE A 41 -20.18 -11.95 16.06
N PRO A 42 -20.58 -11.34 17.18
CA PRO A 42 -19.73 -10.43 17.95
C PRO A 42 -18.73 -11.20 18.81
N GLY A 43 -17.61 -10.54 19.16
CA GLY A 43 -16.63 -11.08 20.09
C GLY A 43 -15.72 -12.18 19.53
N ALA A 44 -15.78 -12.47 18.23
CA ALA A 44 -14.89 -13.41 17.59
C ALA A 44 -13.50 -12.79 17.40
N GLU A 45 -12.45 -13.52 17.70
CA GLU A 45 -11.08 -13.14 17.42
C GLU A 45 -10.76 -13.42 15.95
N VAL A 46 -10.29 -12.39 15.25
CA VAL A 46 -9.86 -12.48 13.86
C VAL A 46 -8.38 -12.17 13.78
N THR A 47 -7.59 -13.15 13.36
CA THR A 47 -6.14 -13.08 13.29
C THR A 47 -5.66 -13.15 11.85
N ALA A 48 -4.90 -12.15 11.40
CA ALA A 48 -4.21 -12.15 10.11
C ALA A 48 -2.74 -12.53 10.30
N VAL A 49 -2.28 -13.54 9.56
CA VAL A 49 -0.90 -14.01 9.55
C VAL A 49 -0.31 -13.82 8.16
N ASN A 50 0.75 -13.04 8.05
CA ASN A 50 1.50 -12.91 6.80
C ASN A 50 2.32 -14.19 6.55
N THR A 51 2.05 -14.90 5.47
CA THR A 51 2.70 -16.19 5.17
C THR A 51 4.19 -16.07 4.79
N GLY A 52 4.61 -14.88 4.32
CA GLY A 52 6.00 -14.60 3.94
C GLY A 52 6.90 -14.20 5.11
N THR A 53 6.36 -13.40 6.06
CA THR A 53 7.13 -12.81 7.17
C THR A 53 6.76 -13.40 8.54
N ALA A 54 5.71 -14.20 8.62
CA ALA A 54 5.09 -14.69 9.86
C ALA A 54 4.59 -13.58 10.81
N ALA A 55 4.49 -12.35 10.35
CA ALA A 55 3.93 -11.26 11.12
C ALA A 55 2.44 -11.50 11.37
N THR A 56 2.00 -11.29 12.61
CA THR A 56 0.64 -11.60 13.06
C THR A 56 -0.03 -10.36 13.62
N ARG A 57 -1.31 -10.15 13.30
CA ARG A 57 -2.18 -9.14 13.93
C ARG A 57 -3.55 -9.73 14.21
N ALA A 58 -4.07 -9.45 15.40
CA ALA A 58 -5.37 -9.91 15.85
C ALA A 58 -6.26 -8.74 16.24
N VAL A 59 -7.56 -8.86 16.00
CA VAL A 59 -8.62 -7.95 16.43
C VAL A 59 -9.84 -8.76 16.84
N VAL A 60 -10.76 -8.14 17.60
CA VAL A 60 -12.01 -8.76 17.99
C VAL A 60 -13.16 -8.09 17.22
N SER A 61 -14.13 -8.87 16.75
CA SER A 61 -15.31 -8.36 16.06
C SER A 61 -16.20 -7.54 17.00
N ASP A 62 -16.77 -6.44 16.51
CA ASP A 62 -17.67 -5.56 17.24
C ASP A 62 -19.08 -6.16 17.42
N ASP A 63 -20.01 -5.39 18.03
CA ASP A 63 -21.39 -5.83 18.29
C ASP A 63 -22.18 -6.16 17.02
N GLU A 64 -21.78 -5.61 15.86
CA GLU A 64 -22.33 -5.91 14.55
C GLU A 64 -21.51 -6.97 13.79
N GLY A 65 -20.60 -7.67 14.47
CA GLY A 65 -19.75 -8.70 13.89
C GLY A 65 -18.66 -8.16 12.96
N ARG A 66 -18.45 -6.84 12.86
CA ARG A 66 -17.46 -6.25 11.95
C ARG A 66 -16.07 -6.32 12.56
N TYR A 67 -15.08 -6.54 11.72
CA TYR A 67 -13.68 -6.46 12.09
C TYR A 67 -12.92 -5.58 11.09
N ARG A 68 -11.81 -4.99 11.55
CA ARG A 68 -10.90 -4.20 10.71
C ARG A 68 -9.46 -4.33 11.22
N ILE A 69 -8.61 -4.89 10.39
CA ILE A 69 -7.17 -5.03 10.66
C ILE A 69 -6.43 -4.09 9.70
N SER A 70 -5.93 -2.98 10.21
CA SER A 70 -5.20 -1.98 9.44
C SER A 70 -3.69 -2.12 9.60
N GLN A 71 -2.93 -1.37 8.78
CA GLN A 71 -1.47 -1.32 8.81
C GLN A 71 -0.83 -2.69 8.55
N LEU A 72 -1.38 -3.44 7.62
CA LEU A 72 -0.81 -4.70 7.15
C LEU A 72 0.17 -4.44 6.01
N ALA A 73 1.38 -5.00 6.09
CA ALA A 73 2.32 -4.95 4.99
C ALA A 73 1.76 -5.69 3.76
N PRO A 74 2.02 -5.24 2.52
CA PRO A 74 1.65 -6.00 1.33
C PRO A 74 2.23 -7.42 1.36
N GLY A 75 1.44 -8.38 0.89
CA GLY A 75 1.85 -9.79 0.88
C GLY A 75 0.66 -10.74 0.88
N THR A 76 0.96 -12.02 1.04
CA THR A 76 -0.06 -13.07 1.14
C THR A 76 -0.37 -13.34 2.61
N TYR A 77 -1.64 -13.43 2.93
CA TYR A 77 -2.15 -13.60 4.28
C TYR A 77 -2.99 -14.86 4.42
N GLU A 78 -2.93 -15.43 5.61
CA GLU A 78 -3.89 -16.37 6.14
C GLU A 78 -4.72 -15.64 7.20
N LEU A 79 -6.05 -15.72 7.12
CA LEU A 79 -6.99 -15.12 8.07
C LEU A 79 -7.65 -16.22 8.87
N ARG A 80 -7.57 -16.17 10.18
CA ARG A 80 -8.20 -17.11 11.11
C ARG A 80 -9.28 -16.42 11.91
N GLY A 81 -10.45 -17.06 12.00
CA GLY A 81 -11.54 -16.63 12.87
C GLY A 81 -11.81 -17.66 13.95
N GLU A 82 -11.86 -17.23 15.21
CA GLU A 82 -12.00 -18.13 16.36
C GLU A 82 -13.01 -17.56 17.35
N LEU A 83 -13.90 -18.43 17.83
CA LEU A 83 -14.81 -18.15 18.93
C LEU A 83 -15.16 -19.44 19.67
N ALA A 84 -15.27 -19.37 20.99
CA ALA A 84 -15.66 -20.54 21.82
C ALA A 84 -17.03 -21.08 21.40
N GLY A 85 -17.13 -22.37 21.11
CA GLY A 85 -18.33 -23.04 20.60
C GLY A 85 -18.48 -23.06 19.08
N PHE A 86 -17.49 -22.53 18.35
CA PHE A 86 -17.42 -22.58 16.90
C PHE A 86 -16.13 -23.26 16.43
N GLN A 87 -16.17 -23.83 15.23
CA GLN A 87 -15.00 -24.35 14.55
C GLN A 87 -14.11 -23.16 14.10
N THR A 88 -12.77 -23.35 14.14
CA THR A 88 -11.84 -22.36 13.60
C THR A 88 -11.98 -22.27 12.07
N ALA A 89 -12.32 -21.08 11.57
CA ALA A 89 -12.31 -20.80 10.14
C ALA A 89 -10.93 -20.32 9.72
N VAL A 90 -10.37 -20.91 8.64
CA VAL A 90 -9.09 -20.49 8.07
C VAL A 90 -9.28 -20.20 6.60
N LEU A 91 -9.01 -18.96 6.21
CA LEU A 91 -9.04 -18.48 4.84
C LEU A 91 -7.60 -18.25 4.38
N GLN A 92 -7.18 -18.94 3.33
CA GLN A 92 -5.81 -18.90 2.82
C GLN A 92 -5.72 -18.12 1.51
N ASP A 93 -4.48 -17.83 1.10
CA ASP A 93 -4.14 -17.20 -0.18
C ASP A 93 -4.73 -15.80 -0.39
N ILE A 94 -4.93 -15.04 0.70
CA ILE A 94 -5.41 -13.66 0.63
C ILE A 94 -4.24 -12.77 0.19
N SER A 95 -4.26 -12.33 -1.06
CA SER A 95 -3.28 -11.36 -1.56
C SER A 95 -3.71 -9.96 -1.16
N LEU A 96 -2.87 -9.25 -0.42
CA LEU A 96 -3.09 -7.87 0.00
C LEU A 96 -2.00 -6.97 -0.59
N SER A 97 -2.43 -6.01 -1.41
CA SER A 97 -1.56 -5.04 -2.04
C SER A 97 -1.52 -3.72 -1.26
N MET A 98 -0.55 -2.88 -1.60
CA MET A 98 -0.38 -1.54 -1.04
C MET A 98 -1.67 -0.70 -1.17
N ALA A 99 -2.04 0.00 -0.09
CA ALA A 99 -3.22 0.87 -0.03
C ALA A 99 -4.53 0.19 -0.44
N GLN A 100 -4.58 -1.14 -0.40
CA GLN A 100 -5.78 -1.94 -0.67
C GLN A 100 -6.60 -2.13 0.60
N GLU A 101 -7.92 -1.96 0.50
CA GLU A 101 -8.87 -2.44 1.51
C GLU A 101 -9.59 -3.66 0.96
N ALA A 102 -9.18 -4.85 1.43
CA ALA A 102 -9.84 -6.10 1.08
C ALA A 102 -10.97 -6.39 2.07
N VAL A 103 -12.18 -6.64 1.55
CA VAL A 103 -13.36 -6.93 2.35
C VAL A 103 -13.66 -8.42 2.27
N ILE A 104 -13.52 -9.12 3.40
CA ILE A 104 -13.64 -10.58 3.48
C ILE A 104 -14.60 -10.94 4.60
N ALA A 105 -15.64 -11.72 4.28
CA ALA A 105 -16.51 -12.30 5.30
C ALA A 105 -15.88 -13.56 5.88
N VAL A 106 -15.88 -13.68 7.20
CA VAL A 106 -15.43 -14.88 7.92
C VAL A 106 -16.67 -15.63 8.40
N THR A 107 -16.90 -16.84 7.86
CA THR A 107 -18.04 -17.67 8.25
C THR A 107 -17.59 -18.72 9.26
N LEU A 108 -18.16 -18.68 10.48
CA LEU A 108 -17.90 -19.65 11.53
C LEU A 108 -19.02 -20.69 11.56
N ARG A 109 -18.64 -21.95 11.79
CA ARG A 109 -19.57 -23.08 11.96
C ARG A 109 -19.64 -23.46 13.42
N VAL A 110 -20.84 -23.79 13.88
CA VAL A 110 -21.03 -24.33 15.23
C VAL A 110 -20.36 -25.72 15.32
N GLY A 111 -19.48 -25.91 16.30
CA GLY A 111 -18.75 -27.15 16.49
C GLY A 111 -17.57 -27.01 17.45
N GLU A 112 -16.81 -28.09 17.66
CA GLU A 112 -15.64 -28.04 18.51
C GLU A 112 -14.48 -27.35 17.78
N ILE A 113 -13.67 -26.57 18.53
CA ILE A 113 -12.51 -25.80 18.05
C ILE A 113 -11.44 -26.66 17.35
N THR A 114 -11.46 -27.98 17.58
CA THR A 114 -10.52 -28.96 17.01
C THR A 114 -10.72 -29.23 15.50
N GLU A 115 -11.85 -28.84 14.92
CA GLU A 115 -12.11 -28.98 13.49
C GLU A 115 -11.80 -27.67 12.76
N GLN A 116 -10.89 -27.71 11.84
CA GLN A 116 -10.48 -26.57 11.02
C GLN A 116 -11.14 -26.64 9.62
N VAL A 117 -11.82 -25.58 9.23
CA VAL A 117 -12.36 -25.45 7.86
C VAL A 117 -11.45 -24.53 7.06
N VAL A 118 -10.75 -25.07 6.07
CA VAL A 118 -9.92 -24.28 5.15
C VAL A 118 -10.75 -23.89 3.93
N VAL A 119 -10.85 -22.61 3.69
CA VAL A 119 -11.55 -22.05 2.52
C VAL A 119 -10.59 -21.14 1.76
N SER A 120 -10.46 -21.33 0.44
CA SER A 120 -9.75 -20.36 -0.39
C SER A 120 -10.60 -19.11 -0.52
N ALA A 121 -10.08 -17.96 -0.12
CA ALA A 121 -10.77 -16.69 -0.24
C ALA A 121 -10.53 -16.08 -1.63
N GLU A 122 -11.57 -15.93 -2.44
CA GLU A 122 -11.50 -15.04 -3.60
C GLU A 122 -11.68 -13.59 -3.12
N VAL A 123 -10.58 -12.85 -3.08
CA VAL A 123 -10.63 -11.41 -2.82
C VAL A 123 -11.17 -10.72 -4.07
N SER A 124 -12.26 -9.97 -3.94
CA SER A 124 -12.73 -9.14 -5.04
C SER A 124 -11.66 -8.10 -5.40
N LEU A 125 -11.13 -8.16 -6.61
CA LEU A 125 -10.15 -7.19 -7.14
C LEU A 125 -10.78 -5.83 -7.44
N VAL A 126 -12.08 -5.68 -7.29
CA VAL A 126 -12.78 -4.41 -7.54
C VAL A 126 -12.80 -3.57 -6.26
N GLU A 127 -12.02 -2.51 -6.25
CA GLU A 127 -12.08 -1.49 -5.20
C GLU A 127 -13.40 -0.70 -5.32
N THR A 128 -14.38 -1.02 -4.49
CA THR A 128 -15.68 -0.33 -4.48
C THR A 128 -15.74 0.84 -3.52
N ARG A 129 -14.73 1.03 -2.68
CA ARG A 129 -14.71 2.05 -1.61
C ARG A 129 -13.79 3.24 -1.89
N SER A 130 -12.93 3.15 -2.88
CA SER A 130 -12.01 4.24 -3.25
C SER A 130 -12.40 4.83 -4.61
N ALA A 131 -12.46 6.17 -4.70
CA ALA A 131 -12.58 6.89 -5.95
C ALA A 131 -11.23 7.12 -6.66
N THR A 132 -10.14 6.62 -6.07
CA THR A 132 -8.78 6.77 -6.57
C THR A 132 -8.61 6.03 -7.90
N VAL A 133 -8.19 6.75 -8.94
CA VAL A 133 -7.81 6.11 -10.21
C VAL A 133 -6.34 5.77 -10.13
N ALA A 134 -6.05 4.49 -9.99
CA ALA A 134 -4.70 3.98 -9.86
C ALA A 134 -4.51 2.69 -10.63
N SER A 135 -3.30 2.46 -11.12
CA SER A 135 -2.85 1.21 -11.71
C SER A 135 -1.83 0.55 -10.78
N LEU A 136 -2.06 -0.71 -10.44
CA LEU A 136 -1.13 -1.53 -9.67
C LEU A 136 -0.24 -2.32 -10.64
N VAL A 137 1.06 -2.32 -10.40
CA VAL A 137 2.04 -3.16 -11.11
C VAL A 137 2.62 -4.15 -10.11
N GLU A 138 2.22 -5.40 -10.28
CA GLU A 138 2.61 -6.49 -9.38
C GLU A 138 4.06 -6.94 -9.59
N ALA A 139 4.64 -7.58 -8.57
CA ALA A 139 5.99 -8.13 -8.57
C ALA A 139 6.29 -9.04 -9.77
N ARG A 140 5.30 -9.79 -10.27
CA ARG A 140 5.46 -10.63 -11.47
C ARG A 140 5.73 -9.78 -12.70
N GLN A 141 4.92 -8.74 -12.93
CA GLN A 141 5.11 -7.83 -14.08
C GLN A 141 6.45 -7.10 -14.01
N VAL A 142 6.86 -6.70 -12.79
CA VAL A 142 8.17 -6.04 -12.57
C VAL A 142 9.33 -6.97 -12.94
N ARG A 143 9.23 -8.28 -12.67
CA ARG A 143 10.30 -9.25 -12.95
C ARG A 143 10.32 -9.76 -14.38
N ASP A 144 9.14 -10.03 -14.95
CA ASP A 144 9.00 -10.80 -16.18
C ASP A 144 9.09 -9.92 -17.44
N LEU A 145 8.83 -8.61 -17.30
CA LEU A 145 8.92 -7.69 -18.44
C LEU A 145 10.39 -7.30 -18.73
N PRO A 146 10.78 -7.28 -20.01
CA PRO A 146 12.11 -6.88 -20.42
C PRO A 146 12.29 -5.36 -20.25
N LEU A 147 12.99 -4.93 -19.20
CA LEU A 147 13.25 -3.53 -18.91
C LEU A 147 14.66 -3.14 -19.33
N ASN A 148 14.78 -2.07 -20.11
CA ASN A 148 16.06 -1.50 -20.46
C ASN A 148 16.71 -0.84 -19.24
N GLY A 149 17.90 -1.32 -18.84
CA GLY A 149 18.57 -0.84 -17.63
C GLY A 149 17.92 -1.27 -16.31
N ARG A 150 16.93 -2.20 -16.34
CA ARG A 150 16.21 -2.72 -15.16
C ARG A 150 15.59 -1.61 -14.30
N ASP A 151 15.10 -0.56 -14.94
CA ASP A 151 14.46 0.58 -14.28
C ASP A 151 12.96 0.38 -14.24
N TYR A 152 12.41 0.14 -13.04
CA TYR A 152 10.97 -0.08 -12.83
C TYR A 152 10.11 1.14 -13.20
N ILE A 153 10.68 2.34 -13.18
CA ILE A 153 9.96 3.57 -13.59
C ILE A 153 9.50 3.49 -15.06
N GLN A 154 10.18 2.69 -15.90
CA GLN A 154 9.71 2.45 -17.27
C GLN A 154 8.35 1.77 -17.32
N LEU A 155 8.03 0.92 -16.36
CA LEU A 155 6.71 0.28 -16.28
C LEU A 155 5.61 1.29 -15.95
N ALA A 156 5.93 2.36 -15.23
CA ALA A 156 4.99 3.44 -14.99
C ALA A 156 4.58 4.14 -16.29
N SER A 157 5.49 4.22 -17.29
CA SER A 157 5.18 4.82 -18.59
C SER A 157 4.20 3.99 -19.45
N LEU A 158 3.95 2.74 -19.07
CA LEU A 158 2.99 1.85 -19.74
C LEU A 158 1.58 1.95 -19.12
N GLN A 159 1.44 2.68 -18.00
CA GLN A 159 0.16 2.82 -17.33
C GLN A 159 -0.70 3.89 -17.98
N GLU A 160 -2.03 3.76 -17.84
CA GLU A 160 -2.97 4.74 -18.36
C GLU A 160 -2.74 6.13 -17.76
N GLY A 161 -2.83 7.16 -18.58
CA GLY A 161 -2.64 8.55 -18.15
C GLY A 161 -1.18 8.94 -17.91
N VAL A 162 -0.21 8.07 -18.20
CA VAL A 162 1.23 8.36 -18.07
C VAL A 162 1.88 8.51 -19.44
N VAL A 163 2.57 9.61 -19.65
CA VAL A 163 3.27 9.91 -20.91
C VAL A 163 4.72 10.28 -20.64
N THR A 164 5.63 9.80 -21.45
CA THR A 164 7.01 10.28 -21.47
C THR A 164 7.15 11.38 -22.52
N PRO A 165 7.27 12.66 -22.15
CA PRO A 165 7.36 13.76 -23.11
C PRO A 165 8.59 13.62 -24.03
N LEU A 166 8.43 13.84 -25.33
CA LEU A 166 9.54 13.78 -26.31
C LEU A 166 10.70 14.72 -25.97
N ALA A 167 10.40 15.90 -25.42
CA ALA A 167 11.41 16.85 -24.94
C ALA A 167 12.24 16.30 -23.79
N ALA A 168 11.70 15.38 -23.00
CA ALA A 168 12.39 14.74 -21.87
C ALA A 168 13.47 13.74 -22.29
N ARG A 169 13.43 13.25 -23.53
CA ARG A 169 14.47 12.38 -24.11
C ARG A 169 15.73 13.11 -24.54
N ARG A 170 15.70 14.45 -24.53
CA ARG A 170 16.81 15.30 -25.05
C ARG A 170 17.52 16.12 -23.95
N THR A 171 17.62 15.63 -22.74
CA THR A 171 18.37 16.37 -21.72
C THR A 171 19.88 16.17 -21.89
N VAL A 172 20.51 17.19 -22.46
CA VAL A 172 21.95 17.26 -22.72
C VAL A 172 22.75 17.58 -21.44
N ASN A 173 22.09 17.98 -20.35
CA ASN A 173 22.72 18.53 -19.15
C ASN A 173 22.54 17.66 -17.90
N GLY A 174 22.89 16.36 -17.95
CA GLY A 174 23.11 15.59 -16.71
C GLY A 174 21.88 15.26 -15.87
N ASP A 175 20.69 15.67 -16.28
CA ASP A 175 19.41 15.30 -15.66
C ASP A 175 19.04 13.87 -16.12
N ARG A 176 19.55 12.92 -15.36
CA ARG A 176 19.60 11.50 -15.72
C ARG A 176 18.40 10.80 -15.07
N GLY A 177 17.28 10.79 -15.72
CA GLY A 177 16.10 10.07 -15.27
C GLY A 177 15.01 10.10 -16.30
N ILE A 178 14.04 9.19 -16.13
CA ILE A 178 12.83 9.17 -16.93
C ILE A 178 11.93 10.28 -16.43
N LYS A 179 11.50 11.14 -17.34
CA LYS A 179 10.53 12.20 -17.04
C LYS A 179 9.14 11.69 -17.39
N LEU A 180 8.29 11.59 -16.40
CA LEU A 180 6.90 11.20 -16.56
C LEU A 180 6.01 12.43 -16.48
N SER A 181 5.04 12.54 -17.38
CA SER A 181 3.87 13.40 -17.24
C SER A 181 2.70 12.50 -16.89
N ILE A 182 2.15 12.66 -15.70
CA ILE A 182 1.05 11.85 -15.19
C ILE A 182 -0.20 12.72 -15.15
N ALA A 183 -1.29 12.27 -15.75
CA ALA A 183 -2.55 13.02 -15.87
C ALA A 183 -2.37 14.44 -16.45
N GLY A 184 -1.41 14.62 -17.36
CA GLY A 184 -1.11 15.92 -17.98
C GLY A 184 -0.27 16.88 -17.12
N ALA A 185 0.09 16.50 -15.90
CA ALA A 185 0.92 17.33 -15.03
C ALA A 185 2.38 17.36 -15.52
N ARG A 186 3.12 18.39 -15.08
CA ARG A 186 4.55 18.51 -15.38
C ARG A 186 5.34 17.43 -14.63
N PRO A 187 6.47 16.91 -15.19
CA PRO A 187 7.28 15.92 -14.51
C PRO A 187 7.73 16.30 -13.10
N MET A 188 7.98 17.59 -12.86
CA MET A 188 8.40 18.09 -11.55
C MET A 188 7.30 18.07 -10.49
N ASP A 189 6.04 18.05 -10.93
CA ASP A 189 4.87 18.14 -10.05
C ASP A 189 4.41 16.76 -9.54
N ASN A 190 4.98 15.67 -10.07
CA ASN A 190 4.69 14.31 -9.64
C ASN A 190 5.42 13.95 -8.34
N ALA A 191 4.85 13.03 -7.58
CA ALA A 191 5.53 12.36 -6.48
C ALA A 191 6.18 11.06 -6.96
N ILE A 192 7.41 10.78 -6.53
CA ILE A 192 8.07 9.48 -6.70
C ILE A 192 8.50 9.01 -5.32
N LEU A 193 7.79 8.03 -4.82
CA LEU A 193 7.92 7.56 -3.44
C LEU A 193 8.50 6.15 -3.42
N LEU A 194 9.40 5.92 -2.48
CA LEU A 194 9.91 4.59 -2.15
C LEU A 194 9.72 4.37 -0.65
N ASP A 195 8.97 3.34 -0.28
CA ASP A 195 8.59 3.05 1.11
C ASP A 195 8.03 4.31 1.82
N GLY A 196 7.23 5.11 1.11
CA GLY A 196 6.65 6.35 1.60
C GLY A 196 7.58 7.57 1.58
N THR A 197 8.85 7.43 1.20
CA THR A 197 9.81 8.53 1.15
C THR A 197 9.93 9.10 -0.26
N ASP A 198 9.89 10.43 -0.40
CA ASP A 198 10.11 11.11 -1.69
C ASP A 198 11.57 10.96 -2.11
N ILE A 199 11.79 10.29 -3.24
CA ILE A 199 13.12 10.00 -3.80
C ILE A 199 13.44 10.82 -5.04
N LYS A 200 12.69 11.89 -5.31
CA LYS A 200 13.02 12.77 -6.43
C LYS A 200 14.45 13.32 -6.30
N ASN A 201 15.10 13.51 -7.43
CA ASN A 201 16.43 14.13 -7.44
C ASN A 201 16.35 15.62 -7.08
N GLN A 202 17.50 16.27 -6.94
CA GLN A 202 17.61 17.70 -6.60
C GLN A 202 16.91 18.64 -7.61
N TYR A 203 16.59 18.17 -8.80
CA TYR A 203 15.87 18.92 -9.84
C TYR A 203 14.36 18.61 -9.85
N GLY A 204 13.87 17.85 -8.86
CA GLY A 204 12.47 17.48 -8.72
C GLY A 204 11.97 16.49 -9.77
N THR A 205 12.85 15.77 -10.45
CA THR A 205 12.51 14.75 -11.44
C THR A 205 12.73 13.34 -10.91
N THR A 206 12.33 12.33 -11.67
CA THR A 206 12.58 10.92 -11.29
C THR A 206 14.05 10.67 -11.00
N PRO A 207 14.38 9.79 -10.05
CA PRO A 207 15.76 9.40 -9.84
C PRO A 207 16.34 8.86 -11.14
N GLY A 208 17.45 9.43 -11.58
CA GLY A 208 18.13 9.00 -12.78
C GLY A 208 19.03 7.81 -12.50
N SER A 209 18.98 6.79 -13.34
CA SER A 209 19.98 5.74 -13.32
C SER A 209 20.65 5.59 -14.67
N VAL A 210 21.81 6.22 -14.83
CA VAL A 210 22.80 5.78 -15.83
C VAL A 210 23.85 4.89 -15.16
N THR A 211 23.92 4.91 -13.83
CA THR A 211 24.96 4.24 -13.05
C THR A 211 24.43 3.27 -11.99
N GLY A 212 23.12 2.92 -12.03
CA GLY A 212 22.54 1.98 -11.06
C GLY A 212 22.27 2.58 -9.68
N VAL A 213 22.03 3.88 -9.59
CA VAL A 213 21.64 4.53 -8.32
C VAL A 213 20.22 4.18 -7.90
N LEU A 214 19.38 3.70 -8.82
CA LEU A 214 18.09 3.11 -8.52
C LEU A 214 18.23 1.66 -8.07
N LEU A 215 17.41 1.30 -7.09
CA LEU A 215 17.22 -0.09 -6.71
C LEU A 215 16.79 -0.88 -7.95
N GLY A 216 17.44 -2.02 -8.17
CA GLY A 216 17.05 -2.91 -9.26
C GLY A 216 15.62 -3.43 -9.09
N VAL A 217 15.00 -3.85 -10.17
CA VAL A 217 13.63 -4.42 -10.17
C VAL A 217 13.47 -5.58 -9.18
N ASP A 218 14.55 -6.29 -8.84
CA ASP A 218 14.53 -7.40 -7.91
C ASP A 218 14.24 -6.98 -6.46
N THR A 219 14.48 -5.72 -6.13
CA THR A 219 14.23 -5.16 -4.81
C THR A 219 12.83 -4.58 -4.64
N ILE A 220 12.12 -4.37 -5.76
CA ILE A 220 10.75 -3.83 -5.73
C ILE A 220 9.77 -5.00 -5.62
N GLN A 221 8.88 -4.95 -4.63
CA GLN A 221 7.79 -5.89 -4.48
C GLN A 221 6.65 -5.54 -5.42
N GLU A 222 6.20 -4.31 -5.36
CA GLU A 222 5.12 -3.77 -6.20
C GLU A 222 5.24 -2.25 -6.28
N PHE A 223 4.61 -1.64 -7.27
CA PHE A 223 4.41 -0.21 -7.27
C PHE A 223 3.03 0.15 -7.82
N ARG A 224 2.55 1.31 -7.39
CA ARG A 224 1.25 1.85 -7.76
C ARG A 224 1.43 3.19 -8.44
N VAL A 225 0.73 3.40 -9.54
CA VAL A 225 0.65 4.69 -10.22
C VAL A 225 -0.74 5.26 -10.01
N ILE A 226 -0.82 6.38 -9.29
CA ILE A 226 -2.08 7.07 -8.99
C ILE A 226 -2.15 8.29 -9.88
N THR A 227 -3.16 8.34 -10.74
CA THR A 227 -3.31 9.41 -11.74
C THR A 227 -4.29 10.49 -11.31
N SER A 228 -5.27 10.17 -10.47
CA SER A 228 -6.24 11.15 -9.97
C SER A 228 -6.92 10.68 -8.68
N ALA A 229 -7.63 11.60 -8.03
CA ALA A 229 -8.42 11.36 -6.82
C ALA A 229 -7.64 10.70 -5.67
N TYR A 230 -6.35 10.99 -5.57
CA TYR A 230 -5.52 10.52 -4.46
C TYR A 230 -5.90 11.21 -3.14
N SER A 231 -5.63 10.55 -2.02
CA SER A 231 -5.98 11.06 -0.70
C SER A 231 -5.12 12.27 -0.30
N ALA A 232 -5.57 13.02 0.71
CA ALA A 232 -4.91 14.22 1.21
C ALA A 232 -3.49 13.98 1.75
N GLU A 233 -3.12 12.74 2.05
CA GLU A 233 -1.77 12.36 2.46
C GLU A 233 -0.70 12.65 1.40
N TYR A 234 -1.09 12.65 0.11
CA TYR A 234 -0.22 13.03 -1.02
C TYR A 234 -0.27 14.53 -1.34
N GLY A 235 -0.81 15.38 -0.44
CA GLY A 235 -1.21 16.76 -0.69
C GLY A 235 -0.10 17.76 -1.07
N ARG A 236 1.17 17.37 -1.11
CA ARG A 236 2.30 18.22 -1.54
C ARG A 236 2.49 18.28 -3.06
N PHE A 237 1.79 17.44 -3.78
CA PHE A 237 1.99 17.23 -5.21
C PHE A 237 0.73 17.64 -5.97
N THR A 238 0.91 18.15 -7.17
CA THR A 238 -0.19 18.56 -8.06
C THR A 238 -0.30 17.65 -9.29
N GLY A 239 0.68 16.77 -9.48
CA GLY A 239 0.70 15.74 -10.51
C GLY A 239 0.32 14.38 -9.94
N GLY A 240 0.61 13.31 -10.68
CA GLY A 240 0.38 11.95 -10.21
C GLY A 240 1.41 11.49 -9.18
N VAL A 241 1.13 10.33 -8.59
CA VAL A 241 1.98 9.70 -7.58
C VAL A 241 2.41 8.33 -8.09
N VAL A 242 3.73 8.08 -8.09
CA VAL A 242 4.29 6.73 -8.23
C VAL A 242 4.80 6.32 -6.87
N SER A 243 4.20 5.31 -6.26
CA SER A 243 4.59 4.79 -4.95
C SER A 243 5.06 3.35 -5.10
N ALA A 244 6.30 3.08 -4.74
CA ALA A 244 6.93 1.77 -4.79
C ALA A 244 7.24 1.28 -3.37
N ILE A 245 7.18 -0.04 -3.20
CA ILE A 245 7.53 -0.73 -1.96
C ILE A 245 8.64 -1.72 -2.24
N THR A 246 9.62 -1.73 -1.35
CA THR A 246 10.70 -2.71 -1.40
C THR A 246 10.25 -4.06 -0.86
N ARG A 247 10.91 -5.11 -1.34
CA ARG A 247 10.69 -6.46 -0.84
C ARG A 247 11.36 -6.62 0.53
N SER A 248 10.59 -7.11 1.51
CA SER A 248 11.09 -7.49 2.84
C SER A 248 11.69 -8.90 2.85
#